data_8834201a240b7190921f53085f37f748
#
_entry.id   8834201a240b7190921f53085f37f748
#
_cell.length_a   1.000
_cell.length_b   1.000
_cell.length_c   1.000
_cell.angle_alpha   90.00
_cell.angle_beta   90.00
_cell.angle_gamma   90.00
#
_symmetry.space_group_name_H-M   'P 1'
#
loop_
_entity.id
_entity.type
_entity.pdbx_description
1 polymer ?
#
loop_
_entity_poly.entity_id
_entity_poly.type
_entity_poly.pdbx_seq_one_letter_code
_entity_poly.pdbx_strand_id
1 'polypeptide(L)'
;MKRILFIVGVFLMFLDQTAIAEETWKLEKNKNETKVWTRKPVNSSLKEFKSITSVNSALDKVVSYFRNYKSFDKWMYRVIPGSVKQLKLNNENDFYIQVLMSAPLIKTREIITRYLFSKPDEKGAITITVENAFNILPENDDYVRVKKITAIWKFTPLANNKTEIYHQAITDPGGSIPTAFINMAIADAPFTMLSKLKETFK
;
A
#
# COMPACT_ATOMS: atom_id res chain seq x y z
N MET A 1 -79.11 -4.00 -4.58
CA MET A 1 -77.86 -3.82 -5.30
C MET A 1 -76.81 -3.32 -4.28
N LYS A 2 -75.92 -4.23 -3.77
CA LYS A 2 -74.88 -3.92 -2.81
C LYS A 2 -73.58 -3.67 -3.60
N ARG A 3 -73.02 -2.47 -3.51
CA ARG A 3 -71.71 -2.12 -4.08
C ARG A 3 -70.61 -2.51 -3.07
N ILE A 4 -69.77 -3.46 -3.45
CA ILE A 4 -68.57 -3.86 -2.71
C ILE A 4 -67.44 -2.95 -3.16
N LEU A 5 -66.89 -2.18 -2.20
CA LEU A 5 -65.72 -1.30 -2.39
C LEU A 5 -64.47 -2.14 -2.14
N PHE A 6 -63.66 -2.40 -3.16
CA PHE A 6 -62.33 -3.04 -3.05
C PHE A 6 -61.30 -1.95 -2.69
N ILE A 7 -60.78 -1.97 -1.48
CA ILE A 7 -59.63 -1.16 -1.09
C ILE A 7 -58.38 -1.94 -1.41
N VAL A 8 -57.65 -1.49 -2.45
CA VAL A 8 -56.31 -2.02 -2.77
C VAL A 8 -55.29 -1.25 -1.93
N GLY A 9 -54.80 -1.92 -0.85
CA GLY A 9 -53.71 -1.39 -0.05
C GLY A 9 -52.38 -1.50 -0.78
N VAL A 10 -51.80 -0.39 -1.23
CA VAL A 10 -50.44 -0.34 -1.75
C VAL A 10 -49.48 -0.38 -0.56
N PHE A 11 -48.83 -1.52 -0.37
CA PHE A 11 -47.78 -1.70 0.60
C PHE A 11 -46.45 -1.20 0.00
N LEU A 12 -46.11 0.06 0.27
CA LEU A 12 -44.81 0.63 -0.07
C LEU A 12 -43.74 0.00 0.83
N MET A 13 -43.02 -0.99 0.30
CA MET A 13 -41.78 -1.46 0.89
C MET A 13 -40.71 -0.38 0.75
N PHE A 14 -40.44 0.35 1.80
CA PHE A 14 -39.21 1.14 1.92
C PHE A 14 -38.04 0.17 2.02
N LEU A 15 -37.32 -0.03 0.92
CA LEU A 15 -35.99 -0.62 0.95
C LEU A 15 -35.05 0.43 1.57
N ASP A 16 -34.80 0.29 2.87
CA ASP A 16 -33.70 0.99 3.51
C ASP A 16 -32.39 0.52 2.84
N GLN A 17 -31.95 1.28 1.85
CA GLN A 17 -30.58 1.19 1.36
C GLN A 17 -29.71 1.81 2.46
N THR A 18 -29.24 0.99 3.39
CA THR A 18 -28.13 1.37 4.26
C THR A 18 -26.91 1.56 3.36
N ALA A 19 -26.70 2.78 2.91
CA ALA A 19 -25.44 3.17 2.26
C ALA A 19 -24.35 2.97 3.32
N ILE A 20 -23.54 1.91 3.16
CA ILE A 20 -22.34 1.70 3.96
C ILE A 20 -21.40 2.85 3.60
N ALA A 21 -21.37 3.89 4.41
CA ALA A 21 -20.51 5.03 4.20
C ALA A 21 -19.05 4.58 4.28
N GLU A 22 -18.33 4.67 3.17
CA GLU A 22 -16.88 4.48 3.14
C GLU A 22 -16.24 5.54 4.05
N GLU A 23 -15.41 5.14 5.02
CA GLU A 23 -14.72 6.10 5.87
C GLU A 23 -13.84 7.02 5.02
N THR A 24 -13.94 8.32 5.28
CA THR A 24 -13.18 9.34 4.56
C THR A 24 -11.69 9.28 4.93
N TRP A 25 -10.83 9.67 4.00
CA TRP A 25 -9.40 9.78 4.23
C TRP A 25 -9.09 10.89 5.24
N LYS A 26 -8.45 10.54 6.35
CA LYS A 26 -7.98 11.46 7.38
C LYS A 26 -6.51 11.78 7.18
N LEU A 27 -6.15 13.06 7.12
CA LEU A 27 -4.76 13.50 7.05
C LEU A 27 -4.09 13.27 8.42
N GLU A 28 -3.05 12.43 8.44
CA GLU A 28 -2.31 12.09 9.66
C GLU A 28 -0.96 12.81 9.73
N LYS A 29 -0.31 13.03 8.58
CA LYS A 29 0.98 13.73 8.51
C LYS A 29 1.03 14.68 7.32
N ASN A 30 1.60 15.88 7.55
CA ASN A 30 1.87 16.88 6.52
C ASN A 30 3.14 17.64 6.90
N LYS A 31 4.29 17.21 6.39
CA LYS A 31 5.58 17.83 6.69
C LYS A 31 6.53 17.65 5.50
N ASN A 32 7.32 18.70 5.19
CA ASN A 32 8.30 18.69 4.11
C ASN A 32 7.71 18.23 2.76
N GLU A 33 6.52 18.73 2.42
CA GLU A 33 5.76 18.38 1.19
C GLU A 33 5.40 16.88 1.11
N THR A 34 5.58 16.13 2.20
CA THR A 34 5.13 14.74 2.31
C THR A 34 3.84 14.70 3.10
N LYS A 35 2.80 14.16 2.49
CA LYS A 35 1.47 14.01 3.11
C LYS A 35 1.12 12.53 3.23
N VAL A 36 0.52 12.15 4.35
CA VAL A 36 0.02 10.79 4.60
C VAL A 36 -1.40 10.88 5.13
N TRP A 37 -2.29 10.12 4.52
CA TRP A 37 -3.67 9.93 4.97
C TRP A 37 -3.90 8.48 5.32
N THR A 38 -4.83 8.25 6.23
CA THR A 38 -5.34 6.92 6.57
C THR A 38 -6.85 6.87 6.47
N ARG A 39 -7.39 5.71 6.21
CA ARG A 39 -8.81 5.39 6.39
C ARG A 39 -8.96 3.93 6.80
N LYS A 40 -10.13 3.58 7.30
CA LYS A 40 -10.52 2.20 7.57
C LYS A 40 -11.42 1.74 6.43
N PRO A 41 -11.00 0.76 5.61
CA PRO A 41 -11.86 0.24 4.56
C PRO A 41 -13.09 -0.46 5.14
N VAL A 42 -14.18 -0.47 4.39
CA VAL A 42 -15.37 -1.26 4.72
C VAL A 42 -14.97 -2.72 4.89
N ASN A 43 -15.46 -3.37 5.93
CA ASN A 43 -15.16 -4.78 6.28
C ASN A 43 -13.70 -5.08 6.63
N SER A 44 -12.91 -4.08 7.02
CA SER A 44 -11.55 -4.28 7.54
C SER A 44 -11.40 -3.72 8.95
N SER A 45 -10.73 -4.46 9.83
CA SER A 45 -10.28 -3.94 11.13
C SER A 45 -8.98 -3.14 11.01
N LEU A 46 -8.23 -3.35 9.92
CA LEU A 46 -6.99 -2.67 9.63
C LEU A 46 -7.26 -1.42 8.78
N LYS A 47 -6.55 -0.36 9.10
CA LYS A 47 -6.50 0.83 8.26
C LYS A 47 -5.64 0.57 7.03
N GLU A 48 -5.91 1.30 5.95
CA GLU A 48 -5.00 1.52 4.85
C GLU A 48 -4.46 2.95 4.89
N PHE A 49 -3.36 3.18 4.21
CA PHE A 49 -2.82 4.52 4.03
C PHE A 49 -2.68 4.85 2.54
N LYS A 50 -2.68 6.15 2.24
CA LYS A 50 -2.13 6.72 1.02
C LYS A 50 -1.16 7.84 1.39
N SER A 51 -0.13 8.01 0.57
CA SER A 51 0.87 9.04 0.79
C SER A 51 1.37 9.62 -0.52
N ILE A 52 1.83 10.87 -0.48
CA ILE A 52 2.32 11.59 -1.64
C ILE A 52 3.50 12.47 -1.27
N THR A 53 4.46 12.57 -2.17
CA THR A 53 5.55 13.55 -2.14
C THR A 53 6.04 13.84 -3.56
N SER A 54 6.89 14.85 -3.72
CA SER A 54 7.64 15.06 -4.95
C SER A 54 9.15 15.00 -4.69
N VAL A 55 9.89 14.52 -5.69
CA VAL A 55 11.35 14.42 -5.65
C VAL A 55 11.99 15.16 -6.82
N ASN A 56 13.22 15.66 -6.65
CA ASN A 56 13.95 16.41 -7.67
C ASN A 56 14.73 15.45 -8.60
N SER A 57 14.01 14.59 -9.30
CA SER A 57 14.61 13.62 -10.23
C SER A 57 13.64 13.27 -11.34
N ALA A 58 14.15 13.01 -12.52
CA ALA A 58 13.39 12.54 -13.67
C ALA A 58 12.77 11.17 -13.40
N LEU A 59 11.61 10.90 -14.02
CA LEU A 59 10.84 9.68 -13.87
C LEU A 59 11.67 8.41 -14.12
N ASP A 60 12.47 8.39 -15.19
CA ASP A 60 13.30 7.25 -15.58
C ASP A 60 14.31 6.86 -14.49
N LYS A 61 14.93 7.84 -13.83
CA LYS A 61 15.85 7.61 -12.71
C LYS A 61 15.12 7.05 -11.49
N VAL A 62 13.95 7.60 -11.16
CA VAL A 62 13.15 7.11 -10.04
C VAL A 62 12.69 5.67 -10.30
N VAL A 63 12.17 5.38 -11.49
CA VAL A 63 11.70 4.03 -11.84
C VAL A 63 12.87 3.03 -11.88
N SER A 64 14.02 3.40 -12.43
CA SER A 64 15.22 2.56 -12.43
C SER A 64 15.70 2.24 -11.01
N TYR A 65 15.59 3.19 -10.08
CA TYR A 65 15.92 2.96 -8.68
C TYR A 65 14.98 1.92 -8.03
N PHE A 66 13.69 1.93 -8.37
CA PHE A 66 12.73 0.93 -7.90
C PHE A 66 12.86 -0.43 -8.59
N ARG A 67 13.40 -0.52 -9.81
CA ARG A 67 13.76 -1.79 -10.44
C ARG A 67 14.96 -2.45 -9.77
N ASN A 68 15.85 -1.67 -9.18
CA ASN A 68 16.99 -2.19 -8.44
C ASN A 68 16.57 -2.58 -7.01
N TYR A 69 16.14 -3.84 -6.82
CA TYR A 69 15.72 -4.36 -5.53
C TYR A 69 16.77 -4.18 -4.42
N LYS A 70 18.08 -4.11 -4.75
CA LYS A 70 19.16 -3.87 -3.78
C LYS A 70 19.10 -2.48 -3.14
N SER A 71 18.31 -1.56 -3.71
CA SER A 71 18.08 -0.25 -3.10
C SER A 71 17.07 -0.29 -1.94
N PHE A 72 16.28 -1.35 -1.85
CA PHE A 72 15.10 -1.41 -0.98
C PHE A 72 15.44 -1.34 0.51
N ASP A 73 16.55 -1.91 0.96
CA ASP A 73 17.03 -1.79 2.33
C ASP A 73 17.44 -0.37 2.73
N LYS A 74 17.67 0.51 1.77
CA LYS A 74 18.03 1.91 2.02
C LYS A 74 16.82 2.77 2.38
N TRP A 75 15.64 2.49 1.80
CA TRP A 75 14.46 3.33 1.94
C TRP A 75 13.23 2.65 2.56
N MET A 76 13.09 1.33 2.45
CA MET A 76 11.95 0.64 3.07
C MET A 76 11.97 0.78 4.61
N TYR A 77 10.77 0.80 5.18
CA TYR A 77 10.60 0.96 6.62
C TYR A 77 11.02 -0.30 7.38
N ARG A 78 11.93 -0.17 8.34
CA ARG A 78 12.37 -1.24 9.26
C ARG A 78 12.88 -2.53 8.59
N VAL A 79 13.33 -2.45 7.37
CA VAL A 79 13.97 -3.57 6.68
C VAL A 79 15.30 -3.86 7.36
N ILE A 80 15.60 -5.14 7.57
CA ILE A 80 16.90 -5.60 8.07
C ILE A 80 17.90 -5.43 6.91
N PRO A 81 18.99 -4.66 7.09
CA PRO A 81 19.99 -4.46 6.04
C PRO A 81 20.53 -5.78 5.49
N GLY A 82 20.63 -5.88 4.17
CA GLY A 82 21.09 -7.10 3.48
C GLY A 82 20.08 -8.25 3.43
N SER A 83 18.86 -8.09 3.96
CA SER A 83 17.83 -9.13 3.93
C SER A 83 17.01 -9.17 2.64
N VAL A 84 17.12 -8.16 1.79
CA VAL A 84 16.37 -8.11 0.54
C VAL A 84 16.96 -9.09 -0.47
N LYS A 85 16.17 -10.07 -0.90
CA LYS A 85 16.58 -11.10 -1.86
C LYS A 85 15.63 -11.12 -3.04
N GLN A 86 16.17 -11.20 -4.25
CA GLN A 86 15.38 -11.51 -5.43
C GLN A 86 15.15 -13.01 -5.50
N LEU A 87 13.90 -13.43 -5.53
CA LEU A 87 13.50 -14.84 -5.57
C LEU A 87 13.30 -15.31 -7.01
N LYS A 88 12.69 -14.46 -7.83
CA LYS A 88 12.37 -14.77 -9.21
C LYS A 88 12.40 -13.48 -10.03
N LEU A 89 12.93 -13.57 -11.24
CA LEU A 89 12.96 -12.52 -12.24
C LEU A 89 12.30 -13.03 -13.51
N ASN A 90 11.12 -12.53 -13.84
CA ASN A 90 10.49 -12.79 -15.14
C ASN A 90 11.08 -11.85 -16.21
N ASN A 91 11.19 -10.57 -15.88
CA ASN A 91 11.88 -9.51 -16.62
C ASN A 91 12.06 -8.30 -15.70
N GLU A 92 12.68 -7.21 -16.18
CA GLU A 92 12.93 -5.99 -15.40
C GLU A 92 11.68 -5.31 -14.83
N ASN A 93 10.51 -5.59 -15.40
CA ASN A 93 9.22 -5.04 -14.99
C ASN A 93 8.36 -6.02 -14.20
N ASP A 94 8.84 -7.24 -13.95
CA ASP A 94 8.09 -8.29 -13.25
C ASP A 94 9.06 -9.18 -12.48
N PHE A 95 9.16 -8.98 -11.18
CA PHE A 95 10.06 -9.73 -10.32
C PHE A 95 9.48 -9.95 -8.91
N TYR A 96 10.05 -10.92 -8.21
CA TYR A 96 9.65 -11.32 -6.87
C TYR A 96 10.80 -11.12 -5.90
N ILE A 97 10.50 -10.57 -4.73
CA ILE A 97 11.46 -10.35 -3.67
C ILE A 97 10.97 -10.91 -2.33
N GLN A 98 11.95 -11.27 -1.50
CA GLN A 98 11.79 -11.51 -0.08
C GLN A 98 12.43 -10.35 0.69
N VAL A 99 11.76 -9.91 1.73
CA VAL A 99 12.25 -8.86 2.64
C VAL A 99 12.01 -9.31 4.07
N LEU A 100 13.00 -9.14 4.95
CA LEU A 100 12.81 -9.30 6.38
C LEU A 100 12.70 -7.94 7.05
N MET A 101 11.66 -7.78 7.88
CA MET A 101 11.41 -6.57 8.65
C MET A 101 11.41 -6.86 10.13
N SER A 102 12.07 -6.02 10.91
CA SER A 102 12.10 -6.14 12.37
C SER A 102 11.51 -4.91 13.05
N ALA A 103 10.90 -5.15 14.21
CA ALA A 103 10.50 -4.09 15.13
C ALA A 103 10.71 -4.57 16.57
N PRO A 104 10.93 -3.64 17.53
CA PRO A 104 11.11 -4.00 18.93
C PRO A 104 9.94 -4.86 19.44
N LEU A 105 10.26 -5.85 20.24
CA LEU A 105 9.31 -6.72 20.96
C LEU A 105 8.41 -7.60 20.09
N ILE A 106 8.64 -7.65 18.79
CA ILE A 106 7.88 -8.54 17.91
C ILE A 106 8.82 -9.40 17.06
N LYS A 107 8.37 -10.62 16.76
CA LYS A 107 9.10 -11.54 15.89
C LYS A 107 9.30 -10.92 14.50
N THR A 108 10.43 -11.19 13.85
CA THR A 108 10.71 -10.71 12.49
C THR A 108 9.60 -11.12 11.52
N ARG A 109 9.20 -10.20 10.65
CA ARG A 109 8.24 -10.45 9.57
C ARG A 109 8.98 -10.76 8.29
N GLU A 110 8.53 -11.81 7.63
CA GLU A 110 8.94 -12.14 6.29
C GLU A 110 7.86 -11.74 5.29
N ILE A 111 8.24 -10.88 4.35
CA ILE A 111 7.37 -10.35 3.30
C ILE A 111 7.87 -10.87 1.97
N ILE A 112 7.02 -11.57 1.23
CA ILE A 112 7.30 -12.04 -0.12
C ILE A 112 6.28 -11.40 -1.05
N THR A 113 6.77 -10.62 -2.00
CA THR A 113 5.93 -9.83 -2.91
C THR A 113 6.43 -9.87 -4.34
N ARG A 114 5.47 -9.73 -5.27
CA ARG A 114 5.71 -9.50 -6.69
C ARG A 114 5.59 -8.01 -6.98
N TYR A 115 6.54 -7.49 -7.72
CA TYR A 115 6.51 -6.13 -8.27
C TYR A 115 6.23 -6.19 -9.75
N LEU A 116 5.14 -5.56 -10.16
CA LEU A 116 4.71 -5.52 -11.56
C LEU A 116 4.59 -4.07 -12.03
N PHE A 117 5.43 -3.67 -12.98
CA PHE A 117 5.48 -2.33 -13.54
C PHE A 117 4.59 -2.23 -14.78
N SER A 118 3.76 -1.21 -14.84
CA SER A 118 2.95 -0.90 -16.01
C SER A 118 3.80 -0.26 -17.13
N LYS A 119 3.23 -0.24 -18.34
CA LYS A 119 3.64 0.74 -19.34
C LYS A 119 3.22 2.14 -18.89
N PRO A 120 3.84 3.22 -19.41
CA PRO A 120 3.38 4.58 -19.17
C PRO A 120 1.90 4.76 -19.56
N ASP A 121 1.13 5.44 -18.72
CA ASP A 121 -0.23 5.86 -19.03
C ASP A 121 -0.24 7.11 -19.96
N GLU A 122 -1.42 7.62 -20.30
CA GLU A 122 -1.59 8.81 -21.17
C GLU A 122 -0.88 10.08 -20.63
N LYS A 123 -0.61 10.13 -19.33
CA LYS A 123 0.14 11.22 -18.67
C LYS A 123 1.62 10.88 -18.52
N GLY A 124 2.08 9.77 -19.08
CA GLY A 124 3.43 9.25 -18.94
C GLY A 124 3.74 8.65 -17.56
N ALA A 125 2.74 8.50 -16.70
CA ALA A 125 2.96 7.93 -15.37
C ALA A 125 3.11 6.41 -15.41
N ILE A 126 3.99 5.88 -14.55
CA ILE A 126 4.23 4.44 -14.37
C ILE A 126 3.67 4.01 -13.04
N THR A 127 2.92 2.91 -13.04
CA THR A 127 2.36 2.28 -11.84
C THR A 127 3.09 0.98 -11.55
N ILE A 128 3.47 0.76 -10.28
CA ILE A 128 3.92 -0.53 -9.79
C ILE A 128 2.82 -1.10 -8.91
N THR A 129 2.30 -2.25 -9.30
CA THR A 129 1.43 -3.05 -8.43
C THR A 129 2.30 -4.00 -7.62
N VAL A 130 2.08 -4.01 -6.30
CA VAL A 130 2.78 -4.91 -5.38
C VAL A 130 1.77 -5.91 -4.84
N GLU A 131 1.96 -7.17 -5.21
CA GLU A 131 1.07 -8.27 -4.88
C GLU A 131 1.72 -9.20 -3.87
N ASN A 132 0.91 -9.80 -3.01
CA ASN A 132 1.39 -10.84 -2.11
C ASN A 132 1.78 -12.09 -2.91
N ALA A 133 2.93 -12.68 -2.57
CA ALA A 133 3.45 -13.90 -3.17
C ALA A 133 3.92 -14.89 -2.09
N PHE A 134 3.25 -14.92 -0.93
CA PHE A 134 3.65 -15.64 0.28
C PHE A 134 3.87 -17.15 0.09
N ASN A 135 3.28 -17.73 -0.95
CA ASN A 135 3.32 -19.18 -1.24
C ASN A 135 4.49 -19.61 -2.14
N ILE A 136 5.33 -18.67 -2.59
CA ILE A 136 6.50 -19.00 -3.45
C ILE A 136 7.58 -19.79 -2.69
N LEU A 137 7.73 -19.50 -1.39
CA LEU A 137 8.66 -20.21 -0.52
C LEU A 137 7.90 -20.98 0.56
N PRO A 138 8.44 -22.13 1.03
CA PRO A 138 7.97 -22.78 2.25
C PRO A 138 7.95 -21.81 3.43
N GLU A 139 7.05 -22.02 4.38
CA GLU A 139 7.05 -21.25 5.63
C GLU A 139 8.34 -21.58 6.43
N ASN A 140 8.83 -20.56 7.15
CA ASN A 140 9.95 -20.67 8.06
C ASN A 140 9.52 -20.23 9.45
N ASP A 141 9.66 -21.13 10.43
CA ASP A 141 9.24 -20.88 11.80
C ASP A 141 10.04 -19.78 12.50
N ASP A 142 11.18 -19.36 11.96
CA ASP A 142 11.96 -18.24 12.48
C ASP A 142 11.27 -16.88 12.27
N TYR A 143 10.30 -16.81 11.35
CA TYR A 143 9.63 -15.58 10.96
C TYR A 143 8.11 -15.68 11.08
N VAL A 144 7.44 -14.54 11.10
CA VAL A 144 6.00 -14.46 10.84
C VAL A 144 5.82 -14.09 9.38
N ARG A 145 5.26 -14.99 8.58
CA ARG A 145 4.96 -14.77 7.18
C ARG A 145 3.79 -13.79 7.04
N VAL A 146 4.02 -12.65 6.34
CA VAL A 146 2.95 -11.71 5.98
C VAL A 146 2.14 -12.30 4.82
N LYS A 147 0.86 -12.61 5.08
CA LYS A 147 -0.03 -13.28 4.11
C LYS A 147 -1.00 -12.33 3.40
N LYS A 148 -1.09 -11.08 3.85
CA LYS A 148 -1.97 -10.06 3.25
C LYS A 148 -1.23 -8.75 3.12
N ILE A 149 -0.89 -8.41 1.90
CA ILE A 149 -0.35 -7.12 1.51
C ILE A 149 -0.80 -6.80 0.09
N THR A 150 -1.27 -5.58 -0.10
CA THR A 150 -1.51 -5.01 -1.42
C THR A 150 -1.00 -3.59 -1.37
N ALA A 151 -0.19 -3.21 -2.36
CA ALA A 151 0.30 -1.87 -2.46
C ALA A 151 0.38 -1.40 -3.91
N ILE A 152 0.27 -0.08 -4.09
CA ILE A 152 0.43 0.59 -5.38
C ILE A 152 1.43 1.73 -5.17
N TRP A 153 2.41 1.81 -6.07
CA TRP A 153 3.23 2.98 -6.29
C TRP A 153 2.89 3.58 -7.63
N LYS A 154 2.67 4.89 -7.69
CA LYS A 154 2.50 5.61 -8.95
C LYS A 154 3.51 6.74 -9.02
N PHE A 155 4.23 6.80 -10.13
CA PHE A 155 5.24 7.81 -10.42
C PHE A 155 4.75 8.65 -11.59
N THR A 156 4.50 9.93 -11.34
CA THR A 156 3.99 10.86 -12.34
C THR A 156 5.06 11.90 -12.67
N PRO A 157 5.47 12.04 -13.94
CA PRO A 157 6.42 13.09 -14.32
C PRO A 157 5.81 14.47 -14.09
N LEU A 158 6.59 15.38 -13.51
CA LEU A 158 6.23 16.77 -13.31
C LEU A 158 7.17 17.68 -14.12
N ALA A 159 6.79 18.96 -14.26
CA ALA A 159 7.68 19.97 -14.84
C ALA A 159 9.01 20.08 -14.05
N ASN A 160 10.02 20.67 -14.67
CA ASN A 160 11.32 20.91 -14.06
C ASN A 160 12.05 19.65 -13.57
N ASN A 161 11.95 18.56 -14.32
CA ASN A 161 12.67 17.30 -14.05
C ASN A 161 12.35 16.72 -12.66
N LYS A 162 11.09 16.86 -12.21
CA LYS A 162 10.59 16.31 -10.94
C LYS A 162 9.68 15.12 -11.19
N THR A 163 9.53 14.31 -10.17
CA THR A 163 8.58 13.17 -10.16
C THR A 163 7.74 13.22 -8.90
N GLU A 164 6.42 13.14 -9.07
CA GLU A 164 5.51 12.87 -7.97
C GLU A 164 5.50 11.38 -7.67
N ILE A 165 5.61 11.03 -6.39
CA ILE A 165 5.53 9.67 -5.88
C ILE A 165 4.25 9.54 -5.05
N TYR A 166 3.32 8.73 -5.51
CA TYR A 166 2.15 8.29 -4.78
C TYR A 166 2.35 6.85 -4.30
N HIS A 167 1.97 6.57 -3.05
CA HIS A 167 2.02 5.22 -2.48
C HIS A 167 0.77 4.96 -1.65
N GLN A 168 0.10 3.86 -1.91
CA GLN A 168 -1.05 3.37 -1.14
C GLN A 168 -0.83 1.91 -0.79
N ALA A 169 -1.15 1.51 0.44
CA ALA A 169 -1.09 0.11 0.83
C ALA A 169 -2.05 -0.22 1.98
N ILE A 170 -2.42 -1.49 2.02
CA ILE A 170 -2.98 -2.15 3.17
C ILE A 170 -2.16 -3.41 3.45
N THR A 171 -1.80 -3.63 4.71
CA THR A 171 -0.96 -4.77 5.12
C THR A 171 -1.45 -5.33 6.44
N ASP A 172 -1.64 -6.64 6.48
CA ASP A 172 -1.81 -7.40 7.71
C ASP A 172 -0.44 -7.99 8.09
N PRO A 173 0.23 -7.46 9.12
CA PRO A 173 1.56 -7.93 9.51
C PRO A 173 1.54 -9.35 10.10
N GLY A 174 0.36 -9.92 10.33
CA GLY A 174 0.19 -11.24 10.93
C GLY A 174 0.68 -11.34 12.38
N GLY A 175 0.55 -12.54 12.95
CA GLY A 175 0.91 -12.81 14.34
C GLY A 175 -0.03 -12.15 15.36
N SER A 176 0.42 -12.06 16.60
CA SER A 176 -0.42 -11.63 17.74
C SER A 176 -0.30 -10.14 18.06
N ILE A 177 -0.15 -9.27 17.04
CA ILE A 177 -0.13 -7.82 17.27
C ILE A 177 -1.56 -7.30 17.36
N PRO A 178 -1.98 -6.66 18.47
CA PRO A 178 -3.30 -6.05 18.55
C PRO A 178 -3.49 -5.00 17.44
N THR A 179 -4.63 -5.05 16.73
CA THR A 179 -4.96 -4.17 15.61
C THR A 179 -4.87 -2.68 15.96
N ALA A 180 -5.16 -2.32 17.22
CA ALA A 180 -5.03 -0.94 17.68
C ALA A 180 -3.59 -0.39 17.55
N PHE A 181 -2.58 -1.21 17.90
CA PHE A 181 -1.17 -0.83 17.75
C PHE A 181 -0.74 -0.73 16.28
N ILE A 182 -1.23 -1.64 15.43
CA ILE A 182 -0.99 -1.56 13.98
C ILE A 182 -1.55 -0.25 13.43
N ASN A 183 -2.80 0.05 13.75
CA ASN A 183 -3.50 1.25 13.27
C ASN A 183 -2.92 2.56 13.82
N MET A 184 -2.32 2.53 15.00
CA MET A 184 -1.65 3.71 15.57
C MET A 184 -0.35 4.05 14.84
N ALA A 185 0.40 3.04 14.40
CA ALA A 185 1.70 3.21 13.76
C ALA A 185 1.64 3.32 12.22
N ILE A 186 0.44 3.18 11.62
CA ILE A 186 0.30 2.99 10.17
C ILE A 186 0.82 4.15 9.32
N ALA A 187 0.78 5.38 9.83
CA ALA A 187 1.26 6.56 9.10
C ALA A 187 2.79 6.75 9.15
N ASP A 188 3.48 6.06 10.06
CA ASP A 188 4.94 6.21 10.25
C ASP A 188 5.73 5.58 9.11
N ALA A 189 5.32 4.40 8.67
CA ALA A 189 6.00 3.67 7.61
C ALA A 189 6.04 4.46 6.29
N PRO A 190 4.91 4.87 5.68
CA PRO A 190 4.92 5.61 4.42
C PRO A 190 5.61 6.97 4.55
N PHE A 191 5.45 7.68 5.68
CA PHE A 191 6.13 8.94 5.89
C PHE A 191 7.65 8.77 5.89
N THR A 192 8.17 7.77 6.60
CA THR A 192 9.60 7.48 6.67
C THR A 192 10.14 7.05 5.30
N MET A 193 9.43 6.17 4.58
CA MET A 193 9.84 5.72 3.24
C MET A 193 9.92 6.88 2.25
N LEU A 194 8.89 7.72 2.18
CA LEU A 194 8.89 8.87 1.27
C LEU A 194 9.93 9.91 1.66
N SER A 195 10.19 10.12 2.95
CA SER A 195 11.26 11.02 3.41
C SER A 195 12.64 10.54 2.97
N LYS A 196 12.93 9.25 3.10
CA LYS A 196 14.20 8.65 2.63
C LYS A 196 14.35 8.72 1.10
N LEU A 197 13.27 8.47 0.34
CA LEU A 197 13.28 8.64 -1.10
C LEU A 197 13.55 10.09 -1.50
N LYS A 198 12.95 11.06 -0.79
CA LYS A 198 13.19 12.48 -1.00
C LYS A 198 14.64 12.87 -0.72
N GLU A 199 15.27 12.25 0.29
CA GLU A 199 16.71 12.43 0.57
C GLU A 199 17.60 11.82 -0.51
N THR A 200 17.21 10.68 -1.05
CA THR A 200 17.94 9.99 -2.13
C THR A 200 17.97 10.79 -3.44
N PHE A 201 16.88 11.53 -3.71
CA PHE A 201 16.68 12.29 -4.96
C PHE A 201 16.70 13.82 -4.73
N LYS A 202 17.58 14.30 -3.88
CA LYS A 202 17.83 15.74 -3.68
C LYS A 202 18.53 16.37 -4.86
#